data_5e62a83587114b0672a8e012b9a55360
#
_entry.id   5e62a83587114b0672a8e012b9a55360
#
_cell.length_a   1.000
_cell.length_b   1.000
_cell.length_c   1.000
_cell.angle_alpha   90.00
_cell.angle_beta   90.00
_cell.angle_gamma   90.00
#
_symmetry.space_group_name_H-M   'P 1'
#
loop_
_entity.id
_entity.type
_entity.pdbx_description
1 polymer ?
#
loop_
_entity_poly.entity_id
_entity_poly.type
_entity_poly.pdbx_seq_one_letter_code
_entity_poly.pdbx_strand_id
1 'polypeptide(L)'
;MTYNVRHCAGMDLVVDYDRTAAVIIRQQPDVVALQELDSMTGRSGRCDQLGELARRTGYEPVFGAAIDYDGGKYGVGILSREKPLCRKTIPLPGEEPRVLLVVELKDYVMACTHLDLEEESRLASVPLILEEARRWQKPFFLAGDWNDGPDSALLQELKKYFTVLTAGEPSFPADEPVDCIDYIAIFKDGKAKVSESAVVNEPEASDHRPVVVKIGL
;
A
#
# COMPACT_ATOMS: atom_id res chain seq x y z
N MET A 1 -0.80 7.01 4.30
CA MET A 1 -2.03 6.49 3.66
C MET A 1 -1.70 5.18 2.96
N THR A 2 -2.58 4.18 2.99
CA THR A 2 -2.57 3.04 2.07
C THR A 2 -3.88 2.98 1.31
N TYR A 3 -3.85 2.54 0.05
CA TYR A 3 -5.02 2.47 -0.80
C TYR A 3 -4.85 1.46 -1.94
N ASN A 4 -5.59 0.36 -1.91
CA ASN A 4 -5.75 -0.51 -3.06
C ASN A 4 -6.67 0.20 -4.06
N VAL A 5 -6.14 0.51 -5.24
CA VAL A 5 -6.82 1.34 -6.25
C VAL A 5 -7.48 0.53 -7.38
N ARG A 6 -7.42 -0.81 -7.32
CA ARG A 6 -8.02 -1.67 -8.34
C ARG A 6 -7.72 -1.19 -9.77
N HIS A 7 -6.45 -1.06 -10.11
CA HIS A 7 -5.98 -0.46 -11.38
C HIS A 7 -6.71 0.85 -11.77
N CYS A 8 -7.06 1.69 -10.79
CA CYS A 8 -7.84 2.94 -10.92
C CYS A 8 -9.27 2.74 -11.48
N ALA A 9 -9.83 1.53 -11.39
CA ALA A 9 -11.20 1.25 -11.75
C ALA A 9 -12.11 1.36 -10.52
N GLY A 10 -13.16 2.17 -10.62
CA GLY A 10 -14.16 2.30 -9.58
C GLY A 10 -15.12 1.11 -9.51
N MET A 11 -16.11 1.22 -8.62
CA MET A 11 -17.20 0.24 -8.49
C MET A 11 -18.03 0.12 -9.77
N ASP A 12 -18.01 1.12 -10.62
CA ASP A 12 -18.60 1.15 -11.97
C ASP A 12 -17.73 0.46 -13.03
N LEU A 13 -16.57 -0.09 -12.65
CA LEU A 13 -15.57 -0.73 -13.52
C LEU A 13 -14.94 0.23 -14.55
N VAL A 14 -15.10 1.54 -14.37
CA VAL A 14 -14.49 2.56 -15.23
C VAL A 14 -13.16 3.00 -14.64
N VAL A 15 -12.10 2.92 -15.45
CA VAL A 15 -10.78 3.46 -15.09
C VAL A 15 -10.83 4.99 -15.11
N ASP A 16 -10.61 5.63 -13.97
CA ASP A 16 -10.66 7.08 -13.82
C ASP A 16 -9.56 7.58 -12.89
N TYR A 17 -8.49 8.11 -13.49
CA TYR A 17 -7.34 8.65 -12.76
C TYR A 17 -7.66 9.94 -12.02
N ASP A 18 -8.59 10.76 -12.52
CA ASP A 18 -8.99 12.01 -11.87
C ASP A 18 -9.77 11.71 -10.59
N ARG A 19 -10.63 10.70 -10.61
CA ARG A 19 -11.36 10.20 -9.45
C ARG A 19 -10.40 9.69 -8.37
N THR A 20 -9.50 8.77 -8.72
CA THR A 20 -8.52 8.22 -7.79
C THR A 20 -7.59 9.29 -7.22
N ALA A 21 -7.08 10.19 -8.06
CA ALA A 21 -6.23 11.31 -7.62
C ALA A 21 -6.97 12.27 -6.69
N ALA A 22 -8.25 12.56 -6.94
CA ALA A 22 -9.08 13.42 -6.09
C ALA A 22 -9.21 12.85 -4.67
N VAL A 23 -9.31 11.53 -4.53
CA VAL A 23 -9.32 10.86 -3.21
C VAL A 23 -8.02 11.15 -2.46
N ILE A 24 -6.87 10.96 -3.12
CA ILE A 24 -5.54 11.21 -2.53
C ILE A 24 -5.39 12.69 -2.15
N ILE A 25 -5.74 13.60 -3.05
CA ILE A 25 -5.62 15.05 -2.84
C ILE A 25 -6.47 15.51 -1.64
N ARG A 26 -7.69 15.00 -1.49
CA ARG A 26 -8.56 15.36 -0.35
C ARG A 26 -7.96 14.98 1.01
N GLN A 27 -7.21 13.88 1.07
CA GLN A 27 -6.58 13.41 2.32
C GLN A 27 -5.24 14.11 2.62
N GLN A 28 -4.61 14.72 1.63
CA GLN A 28 -3.33 15.43 1.75
C GLN A 28 -2.22 14.63 2.47
N PRO A 29 -2.03 13.33 2.21
CA PRO A 29 -1.01 12.53 2.88
C PRO A 29 0.40 13.00 2.48
N ASP A 30 1.40 12.79 3.33
CA ASP A 30 2.80 13.00 2.97
C ASP A 30 3.33 11.87 2.08
N VAL A 31 2.78 10.66 2.27
CA VAL A 31 3.13 9.46 1.50
C VAL A 31 1.91 8.55 1.36
N VAL A 32 1.79 7.92 0.19
CA VAL A 32 0.72 6.95 -0.13
C VAL A 32 1.35 5.65 -0.61
N ALA A 33 1.00 4.54 0.02
CA ALA A 33 1.22 3.19 -0.48
C ALA A 33 0.00 2.77 -1.31
N LEU A 34 0.23 2.41 -2.57
CA LEU A 34 -0.81 2.05 -3.54
C LEU A 34 -0.64 0.59 -3.96
N GLN A 35 -1.74 -0.14 -4.01
CA GLN A 35 -1.77 -1.52 -4.48
C GLN A 35 -2.59 -1.61 -5.77
N GLU A 36 -2.36 -2.70 -6.51
CA GLU A 36 -3.05 -2.99 -7.77
C GLU A 36 -2.86 -1.95 -8.87
N LEU A 37 -1.62 -1.56 -9.12
CA LEU A 37 -1.29 -0.63 -10.18
C LEU A 37 -0.84 -1.36 -11.44
N ASP A 38 -1.35 -0.91 -12.58
CA ASP A 38 -0.87 -1.29 -13.90
C ASP A 38 0.16 -0.28 -14.42
N SER A 39 1.20 -0.78 -15.08
CA SER A 39 2.12 0.02 -15.88
C SER A 39 2.18 -0.55 -17.29
N MET A 40 1.67 0.20 -18.27
CA MET A 40 1.69 -0.15 -19.70
C MET A 40 0.96 -1.45 -20.06
N THR A 41 -0.01 -1.91 -19.26
CA THR A 41 -0.83 -3.08 -19.59
C THR A 41 -1.86 -2.76 -20.67
N GLY A 42 -2.31 -3.79 -21.40
CA GLY A 42 -3.34 -3.61 -22.45
C GLY A 42 -4.68 -3.17 -21.84
N ARG A 43 -5.11 -3.76 -20.70
CA ARG A 43 -6.36 -3.39 -20.02
C ARG A 43 -6.39 -1.94 -19.55
N SER A 44 -5.24 -1.35 -19.23
CA SER A 44 -5.12 0.07 -18.84
C SER A 44 -4.84 1.00 -20.02
N GLY A 45 -4.99 0.52 -21.27
CA GLY A 45 -4.75 1.32 -22.47
C GLY A 45 -3.28 1.69 -22.67
N ARG A 46 -2.34 0.89 -22.20
CA ARG A 46 -0.90 1.15 -22.26
C ARG A 46 -0.49 2.40 -21.47
N CYS A 47 -1.19 2.68 -20.40
CA CYS A 47 -0.94 3.83 -19.54
C CYS A 47 -0.01 3.45 -18.37
N ASP A 48 0.87 4.37 -17.98
CA ASP A 48 1.58 4.32 -16.69
C ASP A 48 0.68 4.96 -15.63
N GLN A 49 -0.08 4.14 -14.91
CA GLN A 49 -1.09 4.60 -13.95
C GLN A 49 -0.47 5.41 -12.81
N LEU A 50 0.67 4.95 -12.29
CA LEU A 50 1.34 5.68 -11.21
C LEU A 50 1.86 7.04 -11.68
N GLY A 51 2.41 7.11 -12.90
CA GLY A 51 2.83 8.37 -13.52
C GLY A 51 1.66 9.34 -13.73
N GLU A 52 0.48 8.83 -14.13
CA GLU A 52 -0.73 9.63 -14.26
C GLU A 52 -1.25 10.15 -12.91
N LEU A 53 -1.22 9.33 -11.86
CA LEU A 53 -1.57 9.77 -10.51
C LEU A 53 -0.55 10.81 -9.98
N ALA A 54 0.75 10.58 -10.21
CA ALA A 54 1.82 11.51 -9.83
C ALA A 54 1.63 12.89 -10.48
N ARG A 55 1.32 12.93 -11.78
CA ARG A 55 1.08 14.18 -12.51
C ARG A 55 -0.10 14.97 -11.94
N ARG A 56 -1.17 14.29 -11.52
CA ARG A 56 -2.38 14.92 -10.94
C ARG A 56 -2.21 15.38 -9.51
N THR A 57 -1.48 14.61 -8.72
CA THR A 57 -1.27 14.89 -7.30
C THR A 57 -0.08 15.82 -7.04
N GLY A 58 0.87 15.89 -7.98
CA GLY A 58 2.15 16.60 -7.79
C GLY A 58 3.14 15.85 -6.90
N TYR A 59 2.95 14.53 -6.73
CA TYR A 59 3.81 13.69 -5.89
C TYR A 59 4.87 12.97 -6.73
N GLU A 60 5.97 12.57 -6.08
CA GLU A 60 7.05 11.78 -6.66
C GLU A 60 6.67 10.29 -6.69
N PRO A 61 6.70 9.63 -7.87
CA PRO A 61 6.29 8.23 -8.00
C PRO A 61 7.46 7.26 -7.87
N VAL A 62 7.22 6.12 -7.22
CA VAL A 62 8.10 4.94 -7.26
C VAL A 62 7.24 3.71 -7.49
N PHE A 63 7.44 3.02 -8.62
CA PHE A 63 6.74 1.79 -8.96
C PHE A 63 7.57 0.55 -8.61
N GLY A 64 6.92 -0.47 -8.04
CA GLY A 64 7.45 -1.79 -7.77
C GLY A 64 6.67 -2.85 -8.55
N ALA A 65 7.26 -3.35 -9.65
CA ALA A 65 6.65 -4.39 -10.45
C ALA A 65 6.68 -5.73 -9.71
N ALA A 66 5.55 -6.41 -9.62
CA ALA A 66 5.42 -7.78 -9.12
C ALA A 66 5.47 -8.80 -10.25
N ILE A 67 4.68 -8.61 -11.29
CA ILE A 67 4.56 -9.54 -12.42
C ILE A 67 4.56 -8.82 -13.77
N ASP A 68 4.88 -9.57 -14.81
CA ASP A 68 4.52 -9.23 -16.19
C ASP A 68 3.05 -9.56 -16.41
N TYR A 69 2.29 -8.60 -16.89
CA TYR A 69 0.86 -8.75 -17.08
C TYR A 69 0.38 -7.99 -18.32
N ASP A 70 -0.38 -8.66 -19.16
CA ASP A 70 -1.04 -8.10 -20.36
C ASP A 70 -0.14 -7.16 -21.19
N GLY A 71 1.12 -7.58 -21.39
CA GLY A 71 2.13 -6.87 -22.16
C GLY A 71 2.73 -5.63 -21.48
N GLY A 72 2.47 -5.45 -20.20
CA GLY A 72 3.05 -4.45 -19.31
C GLY A 72 3.46 -5.07 -17.99
N LYS A 73 3.30 -4.32 -16.89
CA LYS A 73 3.61 -4.75 -15.53
C LYS A 73 2.42 -4.47 -14.61
N TYR A 74 2.27 -5.30 -13.58
CA TYR A 74 1.35 -5.09 -12.48
C TYR A 74 2.11 -5.13 -11.16
N GLY A 75 1.69 -4.34 -10.17
CA GLY A 75 2.39 -4.29 -8.90
C GLY A 75 1.85 -3.22 -7.95
N VAL A 76 2.78 -2.67 -7.17
CA VAL A 76 2.50 -1.66 -6.15
C VAL A 76 3.25 -0.38 -6.43
N GLY A 77 2.83 0.72 -5.79
CA GLY A 77 3.46 2.02 -5.95
C GLY A 77 3.52 2.80 -4.66
N ILE A 78 4.46 3.74 -4.60
CA ILE A 78 4.50 4.76 -3.57
C ILE A 78 4.49 6.13 -4.24
N LEU A 79 3.60 7.00 -3.77
CA LEU A 79 3.61 8.42 -4.07
C LEU A 79 4.04 9.19 -2.82
N SER A 80 5.01 10.10 -2.93
CA SER A 80 5.49 10.90 -1.80
C SER A 80 5.59 12.38 -2.17
N ARG A 81 5.38 13.28 -1.20
CA ARG A 81 5.57 14.72 -1.40
C ARG A 81 7.02 15.08 -1.59
N GLU A 82 7.90 14.36 -0.93
CA GLU A 82 9.35 14.57 -1.03
C GLU A 82 10.00 13.57 -1.98
N LYS A 83 11.11 13.98 -2.57
CA LYS A 83 11.86 13.10 -3.47
C LYS A 83 12.49 11.94 -2.71
N PRO A 84 12.26 10.69 -3.16
CA PRO A 84 12.89 9.51 -2.59
C PRO A 84 14.42 9.55 -2.63
N LEU A 85 15.07 9.14 -1.54
CA LEU A 85 16.53 9.03 -1.45
C LEU A 85 17.04 7.71 -2.03
N CYS A 86 16.29 6.62 -1.77
CA CYS A 86 16.61 5.29 -2.25
C CYS A 86 15.33 4.48 -2.47
N ARG A 87 15.41 3.48 -3.34
CA ARG A 87 14.32 2.53 -3.56
C ARG A 87 14.85 1.12 -3.71
N LYS A 88 14.07 0.13 -3.30
CA LYS A 88 14.37 -1.29 -3.43
C LYS A 88 13.07 -2.06 -3.61
N THR A 89 13.10 -3.10 -4.43
CA THR A 89 12.01 -4.06 -4.60
C THR A 89 12.50 -5.44 -4.20
N ILE A 90 11.76 -6.10 -3.32
CA ILE A 90 12.07 -7.43 -2.79
C ILE A 90 10.95 -8.37 -3.23
N PRO A 91 11.24 -9.43 -3.99
CA PRO A 91 10.24 -10.45 -4.31
C PRO A 91 9.69 -11.10 -3.04
N LEU A 92 8.37 -11.26 -2.98
CA LEU A 92 7.67 -12.00 -1.94
C LEU A 92 7.00 -13.24 -2.57
N PRO A 93 6.86 -14.33 -1.81
CA PRO A 93 6.16 -15.52 -2.29
C PRO A 93 4.67 -15.26 -2.52
N GLY A 94 4.10 -16.04 -3.44
CA GLY A 94 2.68 -16.04 -3.76
C GLY A 94 2.42 -16.95 -4.95
N GLU A 95 1.20 -17.46 -5.09
CA GLU A 95 0.76 -18.09 -6.33
C GLU A 95 0.81 -17.06 -7.47
N GLU A 96 0.33 -15.85 -7.22
CA GLU A 96 0.70 -14.66 -7.97
C GLU A 96 1.90 -14.02 -7.26
N PRO A 97 3.07 -13.90 -7.92
CA PRO A 97 4.25 -13.32 -7.28
C PRO A 97 3.97 -11.91 -6.75
N ARG A 98 4.39 -11.65 -5.51
CA ARG A 98 4.21 -10.37 -4.80
C ARG A 98 5.54 -9.65 -4.61
N VAL A 99 5.48 -8.42 -4.16
CA VAL A 99 6.68 -7.63 -3.87
C VAL A 99 6.50 -6.77 -2.62
N LEU A 100 7.61 -6.52 -1.96
CA LEU A 100 7.77 -5.43 -1.01
C LEU A 100 8.55 -4.31 -1.71
N LEU A 101 7.87 -3.20 -1.96
CA LEU A 101 8.51 -1.97 -2.44
C LEU A 101 8.92 -1.14 -1.24
N VAL A 102 10.22 -0.85 -1.11
CA VAL A 102 10.79 -0.07 -0.03
C VAL A 102 11.35 1.24 -0.57
N VAL A 103 10.95 2.34 0.04
CA VAL A 103 11.36 3.70 -0.34
C VAL A 103 11.90 4.42 0.88
N GLU A 104 13.16 4.86 0.80
CA GLU A 104 13.77 5.71 1.82
C GLU A 104 13.39 7.16 1.56
N LEU A 105 12.82 7.81 2.56
CA LEU A 105 12.55 9.23 2.62
C LEU A 105 13.51 9.91 3.62
N LYS A 106 13.43 11.23 3.75
CA LYS A 106 14.37 11.97 4.59
C LYS A 106 14.39 11.46 6.03
N ASP A 107 13.23 11.32 6.65
CA ASP A 107 13.11 11.06 8.09
C ASP A 107 12.61 9.65 8.42
N TYR A 108 12.12 8.87 7.43
CA TYR A 108 11.58 7.53 7.61
C TYR A 108 11.69 6.69 6.33
N VAL A 109 11.35 5.42 6.45
CA VAL A 109 11.25 4.46 5.33
C VAL A 109 9.81 4.02 5.21
N MET A 110 9.28 4.04 3.98
CA MET A 110 7.95 3.53 3.65
C MET A 110 8.08 2.25 2.83
N ALA A 111 7.48 1.18 3.29
CA ALA A 111 7.35 -0.07 2.56
C ALA A 111 5.90 -0.29 2.18
N CYS A 112 5.67 -0.66 0.92
CA CYS A 112 4.36 -0.97 0.34
C CYS A 112 4.34 -2.42 -0.12
N THR A 113 3.27 -3.13 0.21
CA THR A 113 3.05 -4.50 -0.27
C THR A 113 1.57 -4.74 -0.58
N HIS A 114 1.31 -5.76 -1.39
CA HIS A 114 0.03 -6.42 -1.55
C HIS A 114 0.31 -7.92 -1.37
N LEU A 115 -0.06 -8.46 -0.21
CA LEU A 115 0.24 -9.86 0.13
C LEU A 115 -0.67 -10.82 -0.63
N ASP A 116 -0.27 -12.07 -0.68
CA ASP A 116 -1.00 -13.12 -1.40
C ASP A 116 -2.30 -13.53 -0.69
N LEU A 117 -3.21 -14.16 -1.42
CA LEU A 117 -4.46 -14.69 -0.88
C LEU A 117 -4.25 -15.96 -0.06
N GLU A 118 -3.14 -16.68 -0.29
CA GLU A 118 -2.81 -17.92 0.41
C GLU A 118 -2.08 -17.63 1.74
N GLU A 119 -2.59 -18.19 2.84
CA GLU A 119 -2.03 -18.00 4.19
C GLU A 119 -0.55 -18.39 4.27
N GLU A 120 -0.17 -19.53 3.67
CA GLU A 120 1.20 -20.01 3.68
C GLU A 120 2.16 -19.01 3.03
N SER A 121 1.79 -18.44 1.89
CA SER A 121 2.54 -17.42 1.18
C SER A 121 2.66 -16.12 1.98
N ARG A 122 1.57 -15.70 2.64
CA ARG A 122 1.58 -14.54 3.53
C ARG A 122 2.55 -14.73 4.70
N LEU A 123 2.47 -15.87 5.36
CA LEU A 123 3.38 -16.20 6.48
C LEU A 123 4.84 -16.31 6.03
N ALA A 124 5.10 -16.89 4.85
CA ALA A 124 6.44 -16.98 4.27
C ALA A 124 7.02 -15.60 3.87
N SER A 125 6.18 -14.59 3.68
CA SER A 125 6.61 -13.20 3.42
C SER A 125 7.15 -12.51 4.68
N VAL A 126 6.71 -12.90 5.87
CA VAL A 126 7.07 -12.24 7.13
C VAL A 126 8.59 -12.17 7.37
N PRO A 127 9.36 -13.27 7.28
CA PRO A 127 10.80 -13.20 7.49
C PRO A 127 11.53 -12.28 6.52
N LEU A 128 11.08 -12.17 5.26
CA LEU A 128 11.67 -11.28 4.26
C LEU A 128 11.39 -9.80 4.60
N ILE A 129 10.16 -9.50 5.04
CA ILE A 129 9.78 -8.16 5.52
C ILE A 129 10.61 -7.77 6.75
N LEU A 130 10.77 -8.70 7.70
CA LEU A 130 11.55 -8.47 8.93
C LEU A 130 13.05 -8.29 8.65
N GLU A 131 13.61 -9.08 7.75
CA GLU A 131 15.00 -8.92 7.33
C GLU A 131 15.24 -7.52 6.77
N GLU A 132 14.34 -7.04 5.94
CA GLU A 132 14.46 -5.71 5.37
C GLU A 132 14.25 -4.61 6.43
N ALA A 133 13.22 -4.70 7.27
CA ALA A 133 12.93 -3.70 8.30
C ALA A 133 14.11 -3.49 9.27
N ARG A 134 14.84 -4.57 9.62
CA ARG A 134 16.01 -4.52 10.52
C ARG A 134 17.24 -3.82 9.94
N ARG A 135 17.27 -3.56 8.63
CA ARG A 135 18.42 -2.89 7.98
C ARG A 135 18.43 -1.39 8.18
N TRP A 136 17.28 -0.82 8.59
CA TRP A 136 17.10 0.61 8.64
C TRP A 136 17.27 1.16 10.07
N GLN A 137 17.96 2.30 10.17
CA GLN A 137 18.09 3.06 11.41
C GLN A 137 16.96 4.09 11.59
N LYS A 138 16.21 4.35 10.52
CA LYS A 138 15.05 5.25 10.49
C LYS A 138 13.78 4.48 10.86
N PRO A 139 12.73 5.15 11.35
CA PRO A 139 11.41 4.53 11.49
C PRO A 139 10.99 3.85 10.19
N PHE A 140 10.65 2.56 10.27
CA PHE A 140 10.24 1.77 9.11
C PHE A 140 8.75 1.49 9.19
N PHE A 141 8.00 1.96 8.19
CA PHE A 141 6.57 1.76 8.06
C PHE A 141 6.29 0.68 7.02
N LEU A 142 5.38 -0.22 7.34
CA LEU A 142 4.83 -1.23 6.45
C LEU A 142 3.36 -0.90 6.21
N ALA A 143 2.98 -0.68 4.97
CA ALA A 143 1.61 -0.37 4.58
C ALA A 143 1.18 -1.21 3.39
N GLY A 144 -0.12 -1.49 3.30
CA GLY A 144 -0.66 -2.22 2.16
C GLY A 144 -1.93 -2.98 2.48
N ASP A 145 -2.40 -3.66 1.46
CA ASP A 145 -3.40 -4.71 1.52
C ASP A 145 -2.70 -6.01 1.92
N TRP A 146 -3.00 -6.49 3.12
CA TRP A 146 -2.37 -7.71 3.63
C TRP A 146 -3.21 -8.96 3.41
N ASN A 147 -4.40 -8.82 2.81
CA ASN A 147 -5.33 -9.90 2.49
C ASN A 147 -5.65 -10.81 3.67
N ASP A 148 -5.66 -10.24 4.89
CA ASP A 148 -5.91 -11.03 6.10
C ASP A 148 -6.54 -10.19 7.22
N GLY A 149 -7.37 -10.83 8.03
CA GLY A 149 -8.10 -10.18 9.11
C GLY A 149 -7.28 -9.94 10.38
N PRO A 150 -7.81 -9.13 11.33
CA PRO A 150 -7.08 -8.69 12.52
C PRO A 150 -6.69 -9.81 13.50
N ASP A 151 -7.39 -10.96 13.45
CA ASP A 151 -7.17 -12.12 14.33
C ASP A 151 -6.41 -13.26 13.64
N SER A 152 -5.95 -13.05 12.40
CA SER A 152 -5.24 -14.04 11.59
C SER A 152 -3.86 -14.41 12.14
N ALA A 153 -3.33 -15.54 11.68
CA ALA A 153 -1.97 -15.98 11.98
C ALA A 153 -0.93 -14.97 11.52
N LEU A 154 -1.14 -14.35 10.35
CA LEU A 154 -0.27 -13.29 9.82
C LEU A 154 -0.19 -12.10 10.79
N LEU A 155 -1.35 -11.58 11.22
CA LEU A 155 -1.39 -10.41 12.11
C LEU A 155 -0.82 -10.73 13.48
N GLN A 156 -1.03 -11.94 13.99
CA GLN A 156 -0.41 -12.41 15.23
C GLN A 156 1.11 -12.46 15.13
N GLU A 157 1.64 -12.94 13.98
CA GLU A 157 3.09 -13.01 13.75
C GLU A 157 3.69 -11.61 13.58
N LEU A 158 3.11 -10.77 12.71
CA LEU A 158 3.59 -9.40 12.48
C LEU A 158 3.55 -8.54 13.74
N LYS A 159 2.51 -8.64 14.58
CA LYS A 159 2.37 -7.91 15.85
C LYS A 159 3.49 -8.21 16.87
N LYS A 160 4.25 -9.28 16.71
CA LYS A 160 5.46 -9.52 17.53
C LYS A 160 6.56 -8.48 17.27
N TYR A 161 6.61 -7.93 16.05
CA TYR A 161 7.67 -7.07 15.56
C TYR A 161 7.21 -5.68 15.15
N PHE A 162 5.95 -5.53 14.77
CA PHE A 162 5.35 -4.28 14.36
C PHE A 162 4.27 -3.83 15.34
N THR A 163 4.10 -2.52 15.46
CA THR A 163 2.91 -1.92 16.06
C THR A 163 1.97 -1.50 14.95
N VAL A 164 0.79 -2.11 14.89
CA VAL A 164 -0.27 -1.72 13.95
C VAL A 164 -0.82 -0.38 14.38
N LEU A 165 -0.89 0.58 13.47
CA LEU A 165 -1.29 1.97 13.71
C LEU A 165 -2.73 2.26 13.28
N THR A 166 -3.31 1.40 12.44
CA THR A 166 -4.70 1.48 11.98
C THR A 166 -5.67 1.02 13.06
N ALA A 167 -6.86 1.64 13.10
CA ALA A 167 -7.85 1.39 14.15
C ALA A 167 -8.56 0.03 14.04
N GLY A 168 -8.34 -0.73 12.95
CA GLY A 168 -8.98 -2.03 12.74
C GLY A 168 -10.41 -1.92 12.20
N GLU A 169 -10.76 -0.79 11.59
CA GLU A 169 -12.04 -0.61 10.91
C GLU A 169 -12.03 -1.31 9.55
N PRO A 170 -13.18 -1.85 9.08
CA PRO A 170 -13.27 -2.48 7.78
C PRO A 170 -13.02 -1.50 6.62
N SER A 171 -12.29 -1.97 5.60
CA SER A 171 -11.95 -1.23 4.38
C SER A 171 -12.48 -1.86 3.09
N PHE A 172 -12.90 -3.13 3.15
CA PHE A 172 -13.38 -3.91 2.00
C PHE A 172 -14.69 -4.66 2.31
N PRO A 173 -15.61 -4.81 1.33
CA PRO A 173 -15.67 -4.06 0.09
C PRO A 173 -16.07 -2.59 0.33
N ALA A 174 -15.75 -1.69 -0.63
CA ALA A 174 -15.88 -0.24 -0.40
C ALA A 174 -17.31 0.25 -0.17
N ASP A 175 -18.31 -0.38 -0.78
CA ASP A 175 -19.73 -0.03 -0.62
C ASP A 175 -20.27 -0.38 0.77
N GLU A 176 -20.09 -1.63 1.22
CA GLU A 176 -20.52 -2.14 2.54
C GLU A 176 -19.34 -2.84 3.24
N PRO A 177 -18.40 -2.11 3.85
CA PRO A 177 -17.19 -2.70 4.41
C PRO A 177 -17.46 -3.68 5.55
N VAL A 178 -16.88 -4.88 5.44
CA VAL A 178 -16.96 -5.94 6.44
C VAL A 178 -15.58 -6.50 6.81
N ASP A 179 -14.60 -6.40 5.91
CA ASP A 179 -13.26 -6.93 6.09
C ASP A 179 -12.24 -5.82 6.35
N CYS A 180 -11.45 -5.99 7.41
CA CYS A 180 -10.30 -5.15 7.73
C CYS A 180 -9.04 -5.87 7.21
N ILE A 181 -8.56 -5.49 6.03
CA ILE A 181 -7.42 -6.12 5.36
C ILE A 181 -6.32 -5.14 4.94
N ASP A 182 -6.59 -3.83 5.04
CA ASP A 182 -5.65 -2.76 4.73
C ASP A 182 -5.04 -2.19 6.00
N TYR A 183 -3.71 -2.21 6.10
CA TYR A 183 -3.01 -1.83 7.33
C TYR A 183 -1.87 -0.86 7.09
N ILE A 184 -1.56 -0.10 8.15
CA ILE A 184 -0.33 0.66 8.31
C ILE A 184 0.25 0.27 9.66
N ALA A 185 1.51 -0.14 9.68
CA ALA A 185 2.23 -0.50 10.91
C ALA A 185 3.63 0.11 10.93
N ILE A 186 4.19 0.28 12.12
CA ILE A 186 5.57 0.70 12.31
C ILE A 186 6.39 -0.43 12.96
N PHE A 187 7.62 -0.63 12.51
CA PHE A 187 8.55 -1.54 13.15
C PHE A 187 8.83 -1.08 14.60
N LYS A 188 8.83 -1.99 15.56
CA LYS A 188 8.77 -1.66 17.00
C LYS A 188 9.91 -0.79 17.53
N ASP A 189 11.06 -0.76 16.84
CA ASP A 189 12.16 0.14 17.19
C ASP A 189 11.90 1.60 16.84
N GLY A 190 10.87 1.87 15.99
CA GLY A 190 10.41 3.20 15.64
C GLY A 190 9.50 3.80 16.71
N LYS A 191 9.61 5.12 16.91
CA LYS A 191 8.70 5.88 17.78
C LYS A 191 7.75 6.66 16.90
N ALA A 192 6.45 6.41 17.07
CA ALA A 192 5.40 7.16 16.39
C ALA A 192 4.26 7.42 17.35
N LYS A 193 3.76 8.65 17.39
CA LYS A 193 2.56 9.00 18.16
C LYS A 193 1.41 9.17 17.18
N VAL A 194 0.48 8.22 17.20
CA VAL A 194 -0.76 8.31 16.40
C VAL A 194 -1.64 9.39 16.98
N SER A 195 -2.04 10.36 16.16
CA SER A 195 -3.01 11.40 16.50
C SER A 195 -4.38 11.14 15.87
N GLU A 196 -4.42 10.44 14.73
CA GLU A 196 -5.65 10.09 14.03
C GLU A 196 -5.44 8.81 13.21
N SER A 197 -6.44 7.94 13.19
CA SER A 197 -6.52 6.79 12.29
C SER A 197 -7.95 6.66 11.81
N ALA A 198 -8.16 6.50 10.50
CA ALA A 198 -9.49 6.38 9.92
C ALA A 198 -9.48 5.59 8.61
N VAL A 199 -10.58 4.89 8.36
CA VAL A 199 -10.97 4.43 7.03
C VAL A 199 -11.79 5.52 6.37
N VAL A 200 -11.32 6.00 5.22
CA VAL A 200 -11.98 7.11 4.50
C VAL A 200 -13.28 6.61 3.87
N ASN A 201 -14.37 7.30 4.10
CA ASN A 201 -15.64 6.95 3.47
C ASN A 201 -15.63 7.33 1.98
N GLU A 202 -15.11 6.43 1.16
CA GLU A 202 -15.03 6.54 -0.30
C GLU A 202 -15.54 5.23 -0.92
N PRO A 203 -16.85 5.14 -1.25
CA PRO A 203 -17.45 3.88 -1.68
C PRO A 203 -17.36 3.62 -3.19
N GLU A 204 -16.82 4.53 -3.99
CA GLU A 204 -16.96 4.49 -5.45
C GLU A 204 -15.65 4.37 -6.23
N ALA A 205 -14.56 4.96 -5.71
CA ALA A 205 -13.35 5.13 -6.50
C ALA A 205 -12.47 3.86 -6.61
N SER A 206 -12.72 2.84 -5.79
CA SER A 206 -12.14 1.51 -5.81
C SER A 206 -13.09 0.55 -5.08
N ASP A 207 -12.80 -0.74 -5.08
CA ASP A 207 -13.47 -1.73 -4.23
C ASP A 207 -12.90 -1.80 -2.80
N HIS A 208 -11.81 -1.08 -2.52
CA HIS A 208 -11.31 -0.81 -1.18
C HIS A 208 -11.52 0.64 -0.78
N ARG A 209 -11.67 0.90 0.52
CA ARG A 209 -11.62 2.25 1.08
C ARG A 209 -10.20 2.60 1.50
N PRO A 210 -9.75 3.85 1.25
CA PRO A 210 -8.43 4.28 1.70
C PRO A 210 -8.31 4.27 3.22
N VAL A 211 -7.14 3.89 3.74
CA VAL A 211 -6.83 3.95 5.17
C VAL A 211 -5.76 5.00 5.43
N VAL A 212 -6.01 5.90 6.38
CA VAL A 212 -5.11 7.00 6.72
C VAL A 212 -4.73 6.96 8.19
N VAL A 213 -3.48 7.31 8.47
CA VAL A 213 -2.97 7.51 9.83
C VAL A 213 -2.16 8.79 9.87
N LYS A 214 -2.45 9.66 10.84
CA LYS A 214 -1.62 10.84 11.14
C LYS A 214 -0.73 10.54 12.33
N ILE A 215 0.57 10.73 12.13
CA ILE A 215 1.59 10.44 13.12
C ILE A 215 2.58 11.59 13.27
N GLY A 216 3.03 11.81 14.52
CA GLY A 216 4.22 12.59 14.81
C GLY A 216 5.41 11.63 15.04
N LEU A 217 6.53 11.92 14.37
CA LEU A 217 7.83 11.24 14.52
C LEU A 217 8.70 11.98 15.52
#